data_1bda515eafc3f56c56fd68decaae94e1
#
_entry.id   1bda515eafc3f56c56fd68decaae94e1
#
_cell.length_a   1.000
_cell.length_b   1.000
_cell.length_c   1.000
_cell.angle_alpha   90.00
_cell.angle_beta   90.00
_cell.angle_gamma   90.00
#
_symmetry.space_group_name_H-M   'P 1'
#
loop_
_entity.id
_entity.type
_entity.pdbx_description
1 polymer ?
#
loop_
_entity_poly.entity_id
_entity_poly.type
_entity_poly.pdbx_seq_one_letter_code
_entity_poly.pdbx_strand_id
1 'polypeptide(L)'
;MRWLIVGIGGWVWAQASSPVSLPEIERALAQMGPLILNHEDMEFKDSLNREFIALWLKAFSVPEAFSYPFDSVVTVSDLCPPDSAFRILTWQIVDFEQRQHYYYGIVVRRWRKDKKSPWQVRAYVLREIPEVLQEDDIERRTLDHTQWVGALYYHPRYSKHGVLRYEGWVKVPRGRKLVKEKLVYYILLGWNGYDKRRNFKVIETIFFDPRQPEKVFFGAPVIYSGAVPKMRIVLPYAETTPLSLNKGWFVPKYGSRRRTEAIVFDHISTGRRSQKTLWEDPRPFFGADGTYDALVFLRRGLWEGRKGILVYRRNVIPYAPEIEHYDPKVIRRQRQQAFQKLRQYGLSY
;
A
#
# COMPACT_ATOMS: atom_id res chain seq x y z
N MET A 1 -45.90 63.71 -15.34
CA MET A 1 -45.01 62.80 -16.12
C MET A 1 -44.53 61.70 -15.21
N ARG A 2 -45.14 60.54 -15.32
CA ARG A 2 -44.75 59.34 -14.56
C ARG A 2 -43.87 58.43 -15.45
N TRP A 3 -42.63 58.16 -15.06
CA TRP A 3 -41.82 57.25 -15.75
C TRP A 3 -42.00 55.84 -15.15
N LEU A 4 -42.44 54.89 -15.98
CA LEU A 4 -42.49 53.46 -15.72
C LEU A 4 -41.07 52.87 -15.89
N ILE A 5 -40.49 52.33 -14.85
CA ILE A 5 -39.30 51.50 -14.92
C ILE A 5 -39.75 50.04 -15.11
N VAL A 6 -39.55 49.52 -16.32
CA VAL A 6 -39.75 48.10 -16.65
C VAL A 6 -38.52 47.38 -16.19
N GLY A 7 -38.61 46.61 -15.09
CA GLY A 7 -37.58 45.71 -14.63
C GLY A 7 -37.48 44.47 -15.55
N ILE A 8 -36.37 44.33 -16.27
CA ILE A 8 -36.03 43.12 -17.01
C ILE A 8 -35.52 42.13 -15.99
N GLY A 9 -36.39 41.22 -15.54
CA GLY A 9 -36.02 40.06 -14.74
C GLY A 9 -35.28 39.04 -15.62
N GLY A 10 -33.95 39.07 -15.57
CA GLY A 10 -33.12 38.03 -16.17
C GLY A 10 -33.30 36.71 -15.43
N TRP A 11 -33.98 35.77 -16.05
CA TRP A 11 -34.00 34.36 -15.62
C TRP A 11 -32.62 33.77 -15.83
N VAL A 12 -31.82 33.72 -14.77
CA VAL A 12 -30.59 32.87 -14.75
C VAL A 12 -31.10 31.44 -14.71
N TRP A 13 -31.07 30.79 -15.87
CA TRP A 13 -31.23 29.35 -15.95
C TRP A 13 -30.00 28.73 -15.23
N ALA A 14 -30.21 28.29 -14.00
CA ALA A 14 -29.27 27.36 -13.40
C ALA A 14 -29.23 26.12 -14.30
N GLN A 15 -28.16 25.94 -15.06
CA GLN A 15 -27.92 24.71 -15.78
C GLN A 15 -27.85 23.62 -14.71
N ALA A 16 -28.90 22.82 -14.60
CA ALA A 16 -28.88 21.60 -13.83
C ALA A 16 -27.76 20.75 -14.41
N SER A 17 -26.70 20.57 -13.66
CA SER A 17 -25.61 19.65 -14.03
C SER A 17 -26.24 18.28 -14.30
N SER A 18 -26.01 17.75 -15.48
CA SER A 18 -26.50 16.41 -15.87
C SER A 18 -26.12 15.42 -14.76
N PRO A 19 -27.06 14.54 -14.37
CA PRO A 19 -26.79 13.57 -13.31
C PRO A 19 -25.53 12.76 -13.66
N VAL A 20 -24.70 12.49 -12.65
CA VAL A 20 -23.47 11.71 -12.83
C VAL A 20 -23.83 10.28 -13.20
N SER A 21 -23.51 9.88 -14.44
CA SER A 21 -23.71 8.52 -14.92
C SER A 21 -22.48 7.67 -14.61
N LEU A 22 -22.53 6.85 -13.56
CA LEU A 22 -21.41 5.98 -13.16
C LEU A 22 -21.04 4.96 -14.24
N PRO A 23 -21.99 4.33 -14.98
CA PRO A 23 -21.63 3.41 -16.08
C PRO A 23 -20.91 4.10 -17.24
N GLU A 24 -21.23 5.35 -17.54
CA GLU A 24 -20.54 6.11 -18.60
C GLU A 24 -19.12 6.48 -18.16
N ILE A 25 -18.96 6.92 -16.91
CA ILE A 25 -17.64 7.22 -16.33
C ILE A 25 -16.81 5.94 -16.29
N GLU A 26 -17.34 4.80 -15.85
CA GLU A 26 -16.62 3.54 -15.83
C GLU A 26 -16.14 3.14 -17.22
N ARG A 27 -17.00 3.26 -18.24
CA ARG A 27 -16.61 2.96 -19.63
C ARG A 27 -15.46 3.85 -20.11
N ALA A 28 -15.52 5.15 -19.81
CA ALA A 28 -14.44 6.08 -20.15
C ALA A 28 -13.12 5.71 -19.43
N LEU A 29 -13.19 5.45 -18.13
CA LEU A 29 -12.03 5.02 -17.33
C LEU A 29 -11.43 3.71 -17.85
N ALA A 30 -12.28 2.74 -18.21
CA ALA A 30 -11.84 1.45 -18.75
C ALA A 30 -11.13 1.57 -20.11
N GLN A 31 -11.52 2.56 -20.93
CA GLN A 31 -10.84 2.87 -22.20
C GLN A 31 -9.53 3.61 -22.00
N MET A 32 -9.47 4.54 -21.05
CA MET A 32 -8.28 5.37 -20.80
C MET A 32 -7.16 4.59 -20.09
N GLY A 33 -7.51 3.69 -19.15
CA GLY A 33 -6.53 2.97 -18.34
C GLY A 33 -5.45 2.23 -19.13
N PRO A 34 -5.80 1.40 -20.15
CA PRO A 34 -4.81 0.74 -21.00
C PRO A 34 -3.93 1.71 -21.80
N LEU A 35 -4.46 2.86 -22.24
CA LEU A 35 -3.68 3.89 -22.93
C LEU A 35 -2.67 4.55 -22.01
N ILE A 36 -3.06 4.88 -20.78
CA ILE A 36 -2.16 5.42 -19.74
C ILE A 36 -1.02 4.44 -19.45
N LEU A 37 -1.33 3.15 -19.42
CA LEU A 37 -0.33 2.12 -19.11
C LEU A 37 0.63 1.84 -20.27
N ASN A 38 0.14 1.74 -21.50
CA ASN A 38 0.86 1.15 -22.62
C ASN A 38 1.32 2.12 -23.71
N HIS A 39 0.85 3.38 -23.74
CA HIS A 39 1.29 4.35 -24.74
C HIS A 39 2.78 4.66 -24.54
N GLU A 40 3.51 4.98 -25.60
CA GLU A 40 4.94 5.27 -25.53
C GLU A 40 5.21 6.72 -25.10
N ASP A 41 4.41 7.66 -25.59
CA ASP A 41 4.56 9.08 -25.33
C ASP A 41 4.12 9.46 -23.91
N MET A 42 5.06 9.98 -23.13
CA MET A 42 4.84 10.39 -21.74
C MET A 42 3.97 11.64 -21.62
N GLU A 43 4.09 12.61 -22.53
CA GLU A 43 3.28 13.84 -22.49
C GLU A 43 1.79 13.50 -22.72
N PHE A 44 1.53 12.59 -23.67
CA PHE A 44 0.19 12.06 -23.88
C PHE A 44 -0.34 11.33 -22.64
N LYS A 45 0.47 10.46 -22.02
CA LYS A 45 0.07 9.75 -20.80
C LYS A 45 -0.27 10.72 -19.67
N ASP A 46 0.54 11.73 -19.46
CA ASP A 46 0.33 12.73 -18.40
C ASP A 46 -0.93 13.56 -18.65
N SER A 47 -1.19 13.94 -19.89
CA SER A 47 -2.43 14.62 -20.25
C SER A 47 -3.65 13.76 -19.98
N LEU A 48 -3.61 12.52 -20.45
CA LEU A 48 -4.71 11.57 -20.28
C LEU A 48 -4.94 11.22 -18.80
N ASN A 49 -3.86 11.13 -18.02
CA ASN A 49 -3.95 10.86 -16.58
C ASN A 49 -4.60 12.00 -15.80
N ARG A 50 -4.40 13.25 -16.19
CA ARG A 50 -5.14 14.38 -15.60
C ARG A 50 -6.65 14.25 -15.80
N GLU A 51 -7.08 13.87 -16.99
CA GLU A 51 -8.48 13.60 -17.29
C GLU A 51 -9.01 12.38 -16.52
N PHE A 52 -8.20 11.34 -16.44
CA PHE A 52 -8.51 10.12 -15.67
C PHE A 52 -8.77 10.42 -14.20
N ILE A 53 -7.91 11.23 -13.56
CA ILE A 53 -8.11 11.69 -12.19
C ILE A 53 -9.39 12.51 -12.08
N ALA A 54 -9.65 13.43 -13.02
CA ALA A 54 -10.86 14.26 -13.02
C ALA A 54 -12.14 13.40 -13.12
N LEU A 55 -12.13 12.35 -13.94
CA LEU A 55 -13.26 11.41 -14.04
C LEU A 55 -13.49 10.65 -12.73
N TRP A 56 -12.43 10.17 -12.06
CA TRP A 56 -12.56 9.56 -10.74
C TRP A 56 -13.15 10.52 -9.72
N LEU A 57 -12.67 11.76 -9.66
CA LEU A 57 -13.20 12.77 -8.76
C LEU A 57 -14.67 13.08 -9.06
N LYS A 58 -15.05 13.13 -10.35
CA LYS A 58 -16.44 13.28 -10.78
C LYS A 58 -17.29 12.09 -10.34
N ALA A 59 -16.80 10.87 -10.48
CA ALA A 59 -17.50 9.68 -9.99
C ALA A 59 -17.75 9.77 -8.49
N PHE A 60 -16.72 10.03 -7.70
CA PHE A 60 -16.84 10.11 -6.24
C PHE A 60 -17.43 11.42 -5.69
N SER A 61 -17.94 12.29 -6.56
CA SER A 61 -18.78 13.42 -6.11
C SER A 61 -20.17 12.98 -5.66
N VAL A 62 -20.59 11.76 -6.03
CA VAL A 62 -21.85 11.16 -5.59
C VAL A 62 -21.60 10.00 -4.62
N PRO A 63 -22.33 9.92 -3.49
CA PRO A 63 -22.10 8.88 -2.46
C PRO A 63 -22.25 7.44 -2.96
N GLU A 64 -23.10 7.22 -3.94
CA GLU A 64 -23.39 5.91 -4.54
C GLU A 64 -22.14 5.29 -5.18
N ALA A 65 -21.24 6.11 -5.71
CA ALA A 65 -19.98 5.66 -6.31
C ALA A 65 -19.09 4.91 -5.32
N PHE A 66 -19.23 5.16 -4.02
CA PHE A 66 -18.46 4.43 -3.02
C PHE A 66 -18.72 2.92 -3.06
N SER A 67 -19.93 2.50 -3.37
CA SER A 67 -20.34 1.09 -3.44
C SER A 67 -20.41 0.56 -4.87
N TYR A 68 -20.19 1.40 -5.87
CA TYR A 68 -20.19 1.01 -7.28
C TYR A 68 -18.88 0.24 -7.59
N PRO A 69 -18.93 -0.93 -8.23
CA PRO A 69 -17.79 -1.85 -8.31
C PRO A 69 -16.66 -1.40 -9.26
N PHE A 70 -16.96 -0.66 -10.33
CA PHE A 70 -16.00 -0.30 -11.40
C PHE A 70 -15.23 -1.49 -11.98
N ASP A 71 -15.88 -2.64 -12.14
CA ASP A 71 -15.26 -3.92 -12.51
C ASP A 71 -14.55 -3.90 -13.86
N SER A 72 -14.95 -2.99 -14.76
CA SER A 72 -14.33 -2.85 -16.08
C SER A 72 -12.98 -2.11 -16.05
N VAL A 73 -12.61 -1.47 -14.94
CA VAL A 73 -11.39 -0.66 -14.82
C VAL A 73 -10.25 -1.51 -14.24
N VAL A 74 -9.79 -2.48 -15.02
CA VAL A 74 -8.81 -3.50 -14.59
C VAL A 74 -7.38 -2.99 -14.42
N THR A 75 -7.08 -1.78 -14.87
CA THR A 75 -5.72 -1.18 -14.77
C THR A 75 -5.48 -0.46 -13.45
N VAL A 76 -6.48 -0.37 -12.60
CA VAL A 76 -6.43 0.28 -11.29
C VAL A 76 -6.57 -0.78 -10.20
N SER A 77 -5.68 -0.76 -9.23
CA SER A 77 -5.88 -1.52 -8.01
C SER A 77 -6.89 -0.80 -7.12
N ASP A 78 -7.99 -1.43 -6.82
CA ASP A 78 -9.07 -0.91 -5.97
C ASP A 78 -9.25 -1.81 -4.75
N LEU A 79 -8.91 -1.28 -3.59
CA LEU A 79 -8.93 -2.03 -2.35
C LEU A 79 -9.84 -1.38 -1.32
N CYS A 80 -10.59 -2.21 -0.60
CA CYS A 80 -11.51 -1.79 0.45
C CYS A 80 -11.29 -2.61 1.73
N PRO A 81 -11.24 -1.98 2.93
CA PRO A 81 -11.15 -2.69 4.18
C PRO A 81 -12.48 -3.37 4.57
N PRO A 82 -12.46 -4.33 5.52
CA PRO A 82 -13.66 -5.08 5.94
C PRO A 82 -14.80 -4.21 6.46
N ASP A 83 -14.47 -3.08 7.06
CA ASP A 83 -15.46 -2.12 7.63
C ASP A 83 -15.92 -1.07 6.63
N SER A 84 -15.43 -1.13 5.40
CA SER A 84 -15.75 -0.18 4.32
C SER A 84 -15.56 1.29 4.74
N ALA A 85 -14.56 1.58 5.58
CA ALA A 85 -14.28 2.94 6.03
C ALA A 85 -13.70 3.82 4.91
N PHE A 86 -13.05 3.19 3.94
CA PHE A 86 -12.51 3.86 2.75
C PHE A 86 -12.34 2.88 1.58
N ARG A 87 -12.08 3.42 0.39
CA ARG A 87 -11.49 2.71 -0.76
C ARG A 87 -10.16 3.37 -1.08
N ILE A 88 -9.19 2.59 -1.54
CA ILE A 88 -7.94 3.13 -2.06
C ILE A 88 -7.72 2.59 -3.47
N LEU A 89 -7.62 3.51 -4.41
CA LEU A 89 -7.37 3.24 -5.81
C LEU A 89 -5.93 3.63 -6.11
N THR A 90 -5.16 2.75 -6.74
CA THR A 90 -3.78 3.05 -7.14
C THR A 90 -3.47 2.52 -8.52
N TRP A 91 -2.71 3.30 -9.29
CA TRP A 91 -2.24 2.96 -10.63
C TRP A 91 -0.87 3.59 -10.88
N GLN A 92 -0.28 3.29 -12.02
CA GLN A 92 1.03 3.80 -12.39
C GLN A 92 1.08 4.26 -13.85
N ILE A 93 2.02 5.14 -14.13
CA ILE A 93 2.54 5.43 -15.46
C ILE A 93 3.98 4.92 -15.52
N VAL A 94 4.35 4.28 -16.60
CA VAL A 94 5.71 3.80 -16.83
C VAL A 94 6.33 4.59 -17.96
N ASP A 95 7.45 5.25 -17.67
CA ASP A 95 8.34 5.78 -18.70
C ASP A 95 9.19 4.62 -19.22
N PHE A 96 8.91 4.17 -20.43
CA PHE A 96 9.61 3.03 -21.03
C PHE A 96 11.04 3.36 -21.44
N GLU A 97 11.36 4.61 -21.76
CA GLU A 97 12.70 5.05 -22.13
C GLU A 97 13.61 5.10 -20.90
N GLN A 98 13.15 5.75 -19.84
CA GLN A 98 13.89 5.88 -18.59
C GLN A 98 13.71 4.65 -17.69
N ARG A 99 12.70 3.80 -17.99
CA ARG A 99 12.25 2.68 -17.14
C ARG A 99 11.96 3.14 -15.72
N GLN A 100 11.29 4.26 -15.60
CA GLN A 100 10.89 4.85 -14.34
C GLN A 100 9.38 4.70 -14.16
N HIS A 101 8.96 4.45 -12.92
CA HIS A 101 7.57 4.31 -12.55
C HIS A 101 7.10 5.53 -11.76
N TYR A 102 5.95 6.07 -12.13
CA TYR A 102 5.27 7.16 -11.44
C TYR A 102 3.94 6.66 -10.91
N TYR A 103 3.65 6.93 -9.64
CA TYR A 103 2.48 6.38 -8.97
C TYR A 103 1.42 7.43 -8.73
N TYR A 104 0.19 7.02 -8.93
CA TYR A 104 -1.00 7.83 -8.72
C TYR A 104 -1.99 7.07 -7.87
N GLY A 105 -2.82 7.80 -7.13
CA GLY A 105 -3.86 7.18 -6.34
C GLY A 105 -4.89 8.15 -5.81
N ILE A 106 -5.98 7.57 -5.33
CA ILE A 106 -7.07 8.29 -4.69
C ILE A 106 -7.51 7.47 -3.47
N VAL A 107 -7.62 8.11 -2.32
CA VAL A 107 -8.32 7.54 -1.16
C VAL A 107 -9.70 8.15 -1.08
N VAL A 108 -10.71 7.31 -1.12
CA VAL A 108 -12.10 7.72 -0.96
C VAL A 108 -12.57 7.31 0.42
N ARG A 109 -12.68 8.28 1.32
CA ARG A 109 -13.13 8.06 2.69
C ARG A 109 -14.64 8.17 2.78
N ARG A 110 -15.24 7.25 3.57
CA ARG A 110 -16.66 7.29 3.93
C ARG A 110 -16.81 7.40 5.44
N TRP A 111 -17.62 8.32 5.90
CA TRP A 111 -17.92 8.49 7.33
C TRP A 111 -19.32 9.08 7.55
N ARG A 112 -19.76 9.04 8.77
CA ARG A 112 -20.97 9.72 9.21
C ARG A 112 -20.79 10.25 10.63
N LYS A 113 -21.45 11.34 10.95
CA LYS A 113 -21.36 11.98 12.27
C LYS A 113 -21.90 11.05 13.38
N ASP A 114 -23.02 10.42 13.10
CA ASP A 114 -23.71 9.49 13.99
C ASP A 114 -24.49 8.44 13.17
N LYS A 115 -25.11 7.45 13.84
CA LYS A 115 -25.84 6.38 13.16
C LYS A 115 -27.03 6.82 12.32
N LYS A 116 -27.61 7.99 12.60
CA LYS A 116 -28.78 8.53 11.89
C LYS A 116 -28.40 9.51 10.78
N SER A 117 -27.18 10.06 10.82
CA SER A 117 -26.69 10.98 9.81
C SER A 117 -26.42 10.26 8.48
N PRO A 118 -26.63 10.94 7.34
CA PRO A 118 -26.28 10.40 6.04
C PRO A 118 -24.76 10.15 5.95
N TRP A 119 -24.40 9.18 5.12
CA TRP A 119 -23.00 8.94 4.79
C TRP A 119 -22.43 10.10 4.00
N GLN A 120 -21.26 10.54 4.41
CA GLN A 120 -20.45 11.51 3.69
C GLN A 120 -19.30 10.76 3.00
N VAL A 121 -18.97 11.19 1.80
CA VAL A 121 -17.87 10.64 1.00
C VAL A 121 -16.95 11.79 0.60
N ARG A 122 -15.65 11.56 0.67
CA ARG A 122 -14.65 12.53 0.21
C ARG A 122 -13.47 11.79 -0.42
N ALA A 123 -13.09 12.24 -1.60
CA ALA A 123 -11.91 11.78 -2.31
C ALA A 123 -10.69 12.65 -1.98
N TYR A 124 -9.53 11.99 -1.80
CA TYR A 124 -8.23 12.61 -1.55
C TYR A 124 -7.26 12.09 -2.62
N VAL A 125 -6.79 12.98 -3.47
CA VAL A 125 -5.78 12.64 -4.46
C VAL A 125 -4.44 12.47 -3.76
N LEU A 126 -3.79 11.34 -3.99
CA LEU A 126 -2.47 11.05 -3.45
C LEU A 126 -1.40 11.72 -4.31
N ARG A 127 -0.48 12.42 -3.67
CA ARG A 127 0.67 13.04 -4.33
C ARG A 127 1.93 12.25 -3.95
N GLU A 128 2.50 11.57 -4.92
CA GLU A 128 3.80 10.93 -4.77
C GLU A 128 4.90 11.98 -4.56
N ILE A 129 5.84 11.70 -3.64
CA ILE A 129 7.10 12.43 -3.55
C ILE A 129 8.15 11.53 -4.19
N PRO A 130 8.73 11.93 -5.33
CA PRO A 130 9.82 11.21 -5.95
C PRO A 130 10.97 10.98 -4.96
N GLU A 131 11.62 9.82 -5.06
CA GLU A 131 12.81 9.45 -4.28
C GLU A 131 12.63 9.33 -2.76
N VAL A 132 11.46 9.63 -2.21
CA VAL A 132 11.20 9.55 -0.76
C VAL A 132 11.48 8.17 -0.16
N LEU A 133 11.35 7.10 -0.96
CA LEU A 133 11.67 5.74 -0.53
C LEU A 133 13.15 5.50 -0.26
N GLN A 134 14.04 6.40 -0.70
CA GLN A 134 15.47 6.33 -0.47
C GLN A 134 15.92 7.08 0.78
N GLU A 135 15.05 7.89 1.39
CA GLU A 135 15.39 8.64 2.58
C GLU A 135 15.56 7.72 3.79
N ASP A 136 16.66 7.87 4.51
CA ASP A 136 17.02 7.00 5.66
C ASP A 136 15.97 6.99 6.78
N ASP A 137 15.17 8.05 6.90
CA ASP A 137 14.17 8.21 7.95
C ASP A 137 12.74 7.89 7.51
N ILE A 138 12.51 7.52 6.24
CA ILE A 138 11.16 7.31 5.70
C ILE A 138 10.33 6.29 6.50
N GLU A 139 10.97 5.30 7.06
CA GLU A 139 10.30 4.33 7.91
C GLU A 139 9.83 4.90 9.26
N ARG A 140 10.26 6.12 9.61
CA ARG A 140 9.94 6.80 10.88
C ARG A 140 9.05 8.03 10.71
N ARG A 141 8.68 8.36 9.48
CA ARG A 141 7.85 9.53 9.18
C ARG A 141 6.39 9.14 9.02
N THR A 142 5.50 9.94 9.61
CA THR A 142 4.09 9.97 9.25
C THR A 142 3.92 10.99 8.14
N LEU A 143 3.32 10.58 7.04
CA LEU A 143 3.04 11.41 5.87
C LEU A 143 1.54 11.63 5.76
N ASP A 144 1.11 12.64 5.03
CA ASP A 144 -0.30 12.77 4.64
C ASP A 144 -0.48 12.51 3.13
N HIS A 145 -1.71 12.56 2.64
CA HIS A 145 -2.03 12.27 1.25
C HIS A 145 -1.33 13.20 0.24
N THR A 146 -0.80 14.35 0.67
CA THR A 146 -0.03 15.25 -0.17
C THR A 146 1.47 14.91 -0.22
N GLN A 147 1.87 13.89 0.54
CA GLN A 147 3.24 13.42 0.70
C GLN A 147 3.27 11.90 0.75
N TRP A 148 2.82 11.26 -0.32
CA TRP A 148 2.73 9.81 -0.38
C TRP A 148 3.98 9.16 -0.99
N VAL A 149 4.33 7.94 -0.53
CA VAL A 149 5.54 7.23 -0.98
C VAL A 149 5.43 6.63 -2.38
N GLY A 150 4.25 6.61 -2.99
CA GLY A 150 4.02 5.95 -4.27
C GLY A 150 4.10 4.43 -4.19
N ALA A 151 3.00 3.73 -4.44
CA ALA A 151 2.99 2.27 -4.55
C ALA A 151 1.71 1.76 -5.21
N LEU A 152 1.80 0.66 -5.92
CA LEU A 152 0.63 -0.16 -6.25
C LEU A 152 0.31 -1.06 -5.06
N TYR A 153 -0.78 -0.78 -4.36
CA TYR A 153 -1.23 -1.66 -3.31
C TYR A 153 -1.99 -2.84 -3.92
N TYR A 154 -1.72 -4.03 -3.42
CA TYR A 154 -2.30 -5.25 -3.96
C TYR A 154 -3.01 -6.08 -2.89
N HIS A 155 -3.90 -6.95 -3.34
CA HIS A 155 -4.63 -7.86 -2.48
C HIS A 155 -3.68 -8.94 -1.93
N PRO A 156 -3.45 -9.01 -0.59
CA PRO A 156 -2.64 -10.07 -0.01
C PRO A 156 -3.25 -11.44 -0.32
N ARG A 157 -2.43 -12.39 -0.70
CA ARG A 157 -2.90 -13.77 -0.84
C ARG A 157 -3.54 -14.22 0.48
N TYR A 158 -4.63 -14.98 0.37
CA TYR A 158 -5.33 -15.57 1.53
C TYR A 158 -5.98 -14.59 2.51
N SER A 159 -6.10 -13.35 2.13
CA SER A 159 -6.97 -12.38 2.78
C SER A 159 -8.30 -12.28 2.01
N LYS A 160 -9.41 -12.16 2.72
CA LYS A 160 -10.70 -11.85 2.09
C LYS A 160 -10.79 -10.40 1.61
N HIS A 161 -9.92 -9.55 2.13
CA HIS A 161 -9.92 -8.12 1.86
C HIS A 161 -8.51 -7.67 1.46
N GLY A 162 -8.44 -6.75 0.52
CA GLY A 162 -7.17 -6.16 0.06
C GLY A 162 -6.48 -5.31 1.13
N VAL A 163 -7.23 -4.88 2.13
CA VAL A 163 -6.76 -4.04 3.24
C VAL A 163 -6.99 -4.78 4.56
N LEU A 164 -5.99 -4.80 5.43
CA LEU A 164 -6.05 -5.45 6.73
C LEU A 164 -6.35 -4.42 7.81
N ARG A 165 -7.44 -4.60 8.58
CA ARG A 165 -7.87 -3.66 9.64
C ARG A 165 -7.44 -4.14 11.01
N TYR A 166 -6.86 -3.25 11.79
CA TYR A 166 -6.41 -3.50 13.17
C TYR A 166 -6.76 -2.36 14.12
N GLU A 167 -6.69 -2.66 15.41
CA GLU A 167 -6.80 -1.68 16.49
C GLU A 167 -5.65 -1.88 17.45
N GLY A 168 -4.98 -0.80 17.84
CA GLY A 168 -3.85 -0.85 18.75
C GLY A 168 -3.80 0.35 19.68
N TRP A 169 -3.08 0.18 20.80
CA TRP A 169 -2.77 1.26 21.73
C TRP A 169 -1.39 1.83 21.37
N VAL A 170 -1.37 3.03 20.86
CA VAL A 170 -0.16 3.74 20.44
C VAL A 170 0.15 4.92 21.36
N LYS A 171 1.42 5.28 21.43
CA LYS A 171 1.84 6.53 22.09
C LYS A 171 1.97 7.60 21.00
N VAL A 172 1.14 8.63 21.08
CA VAL A 172 1.16 9.75 20.14
C VAL A 172 1.58 11.03 20.86
N PRO A 173 2.40 11.88 20.22
CA PRO A 173 2.76 13.17 20.79
C PRO A 173 1.54 14.08 20.87
N ARG A 174 1.36 14.69 22.05
CA ARG A 174 0.35 15.73 22.31
C ARG A 174 1.06 16.91 22.97
N GLY A 175 1.49 17.86 22.18
CA GLY A 175 2.40 18.88 22.62
C GLY A 175 3.72 18.26 23.14
N ARG A 176 4.09 18.56 24.39
CA ARG A 176 5.31 18.02 25.03
C ARG A 176 5.13 16.63 25.68
N LYS A 177 3.94 16.04 25.63
CA LYS A 177 3.64 14.75 26.29
C LYS A 177 3.33 13.66 25.29
N LEU A 178 3.71 12.43 25.62
CA LEU A 178 3.27 11.22 24.91
C LEU A 178 2.00 10.69 25.59
N VAL A 179 0.90 10.69 24.86
CA VAL A 179 -0.40 10.21 25.34
C VAL A 179 -0.69 8.85 24.68
N LYS A 180 -1.19 7.91 25.48
CA LYS A 180 -1.61 6.60 25.00
C LYS A 180 -3.04 6.72 24.44
N GLU A 181 -3.19 6.48 23.16
CA GLU A 181 -4.49 6.53 22.48
C GLU A 181 -4.77 5.20 21.76
N LYS A 182 -6.06 4.85 21.66
CA LYS A 182 -6.51 3.73 20.83
C LYS A 182 -6.61 4.21 19.39
N LEU A 183 -5.87 3.57 18.51
CA LEU A 183 -5.84 3.88 17.09
C LEU A 183 -6.43 2.73 16.29
N VAL A 184 -7.39 3.05 15.39
CA VAL A 184 -7.78 2.16 14.29
C VAL A 184 -6.87 2.47 13.13
N TYR A 185 -6.17 1.46 12.61
CA TYR A 185 -5.28 1.59 11.49
C TYR A 185 -5.44 0.41 10.53
N TYR A 186 -4.94 0.59 9.34
CA TYR A 186 -5.06 -0.41 8.27
C TYR A 186 -3.67 -0.65 7.68
N ILE A 187 -3.43 -1.89 7.24
CA ILE A 187 -2.19 -2.27 6.58
C ILE A 187 -2.47 -2.51 5.11
N LEU A 188 -1.62 -1.94 4.29
CA LEU A 188 -1.54 -2.08 2.85
C LEU A 188 -0.21 -2.74 2.48
N LEU A 189 -0.24 -3.70 1.57
CA LEU A 189 0.95 -4.27 0.98
C LEU A 189 1.12 -3.69 -0.41
N GLY A 190 2.27 -3.07 -0.65
CA GLY A 190 2.53 -2.32 -1.88
C GLY A 190 3.78 -2.78 -2.62
N TRP A 191 3.82 -2.41 -3.88
CA TRP A 191 4.97 -2.55 -4.76
C TRP A 191 5.26 -1.23 -5.46
N ASN A 192 6.55 -0.91 -5.56
CA ASN A 192 7.05 0.23 -6.31
C ASN A 192 8.24 -0.25 -7.15
N GLY A 193 8.16 -0.14 -8.48
CA GLY A 193 9.16 -0.57 -9.45
C GLY A 193 10.26 0.44 -9.68
N TYR A 194 10.31 1.48 -8.93
CA TYR A 194 11.19 2.63 -8.85
C TYR A 194 12.05 2.90 -10.11
N ASP A 195 13.09 2.09 -10.37
CA ASP A 195 14.00 2.25 -11.51
C ASP A 195 14.45 0.92 -12.14
N LYS A 196 15.35 0.99 -13.14
CA LYS A 196 15.94 -0.17 -13.85
C LYS A 196 16.67 -1.18 -12.96
N ARG A 197 16.97 -0.83 -11.73
CA ARG A 197 17.85 -1.59 -10.84
C ARG A 197 17.18 -2.06 -9.58
N ARG A 198 16.19 -1.30 -9.10
CA ARG A 198 15.62 -1.43 -7.77
C ARG A 198 14.11 -1.44 -7.82
N ASN A 199 13.57 -2.39 -7.12
CA ASN A 199 12.16 -2.43 -6.76
C ASN A 199 12.03 -2.31 -5.24
N PHE A 200 10.86 -1.91 -4.79
CA PHE A 200 10.52 -1.88 -3.38
C PHE A 200 9.25 -2.66 -3.11
N LYS A 201 9.24 -3.41 -2.02
CA LYS A 201 7.99 -3.79 -1.36
C LYS A 201 7.79 -2.88 -0.17
N VAL A 202 6.53 -2.47 0.02
CA VAL A 202 6.17 -1.53 1.07
C VAL A 202 5.08 -2.16 1.92
N ILE A 203 5.31 -2.23 3.23
CA ILE A 203 4.27 -2.48 4.22
C ILE A 203 3.88 -1.12 4.75
N GLU A 204 2.78 -0.59 4.26
CA GLU A 204 2.29 0.74 4.63
C GLU A 204 1.18 0.64 5.65
N THR A 205 1.07 1.63 6.51
CA THR A 205 -0.05 1.76 7.42
C THR A 205 -0.81 3.05 7.13
N ILE A 206 -2.13 2.98 7.06
CA ILE A 206 -3.00 4.13 6.84
C ILE A 206 -3.95 4.30 8.03
N PHE A 207 -4.20 5.55 8.42
CA PHE A 207 -5.14 5.88 9.48
C PHE A 207 -5.80 7.25 9.28
N PHE A 208 -6.87 7.49 10.03
CA PHE A 208 -7.64 8.72 9.98
C PHE A 208 -7.70 9.33 11.38
N ASP A 209 -7.27 10.60 11.53
CA ASP A 209 -7.42 11.34 12.78
C ASP A 209 -8.77 12.08 12.75
N PRO A 210 -9.69 11.83 13.69
CA PRO A 210 -10.97 12.54 13.76
C PRO A 210 -10.83 14.05 13.91
N ARG A 211 -9.69 14.54 14.39
CA ARG A 211 -9.39 15.96 14.57
C ARG A 211 -8.90 16.66 13.30
N GLN A 212 -8.50 15.89 12.30
CA GLN A 212 -8.05 16.37 11.00
C GLN A 212 -8.78 15.60 9.90
N PRO A 213 -10.12 15.76 9.80
CA PRO A 213 -10.93 14.98 8.85
C PRO A 213 -10.63 15.30 7.39
N GLU A 214 -9.93 16.41 7.15
CA GLU A 214 -9.46 16.84 5.82
C GLU A 214 -8.21 16.10 5.36
N LYS A 215 -7.60 15.27 6.21
CA LYS A 215 -6.36 14.54 5.91
C LYS A 215 -6.52 13.03 5.98
N VAL A 216 -5.72 12.37 5.16
CA VAL A 216 -5.45 10.94 5.23
C VAL A 216 -3.99 10.78 5.61
N PHE A 217 -3.71 10.00 6.65
CA PHE A 217 -2.37 9.80 7.15
C PHE A 217 -1.83 8.42 6.79
N PHE A 218 -0.59 8.39 6.33
CA PHE A 218 0.20 7.19 6.10
C PHE A 218 1.32 7.11 7.13
N GLY A 219 1.52 5.94 7.71
CA GLY A 219 2.55 5.74 8.72
C GLY A 219 2.05 5.87 10.15
N ALA A 220 1.26 4.91 10.62
CA ALA A 220 0.91 4.76 12.04
C ALA A 220 2.09 4.16 12.84
N PRO A 221 2.39 4.63 14.06
CA PRO A 221 3.52 4.16 14.88
C PRO A 221 3.22 2.81 15.54
N VAL A 222 3.04 1.75 14.73
CA VAL A 222 2.54 0.45 15.17
C VAL A 222 3.51 -0.71 14.93
N ILE A 223 4.62 -0.49 14.24
CA ILE A 223 5.59 -1.53 13.89
C ILE A 223 6.84 -1.37 14.77
N TYR A 224 7.17 -2.37 15.54
CA TYR A 224 8.32 -2.36 16.43
C TYR A 224 9.41 -3.31 15.94
N SER A 225 10.55 -2.75 15.56
CA SER A 225 11.78 -3.47 15.21
C SER A 225 12.94 -2.94 16.06
N GLY A 226 12.68 -2.75 17.36
CA GLY A 226 13.57 -2.11 18.31
C GLY A 226 12.81 -1.18 19.28
N ALA A 227 13.51 -0.22 19.89
CA ALA A 227 12.92 0.69 20.88
C ALA A 227 11.99 1.76 20.27
N VAL A 228 12.26 2.17 19.04
CA VAL A 228 11.50 3.21 18.33
C VAL A 228 10.55 2.56 17.32
N PRO A 229 9.25 2.91 17.33
CA PRO A 229 8.32 2.37 16.37
C PRO A 229 8.63 2.87 14.96
N LYS A 230 8.43 2.00 13.99
CA LYS A 230 8.40 2.34 12.57
C LYS A 230 6.96 2.60 12.13
N MET A 231 6.81 3.48 11.17
CA MET A 231 5.52 3.88 10.58
C MET A 231 5.17 2.99 9.39
N ARG A 232 6.19 2.52 8.69
CA ARG A 232 6.15 1.58 7.55
C ARG A 232 7.41 0.73 7.51
N ILE A 233 7.40 -0.27 6.63
CA ILE A 233 8.62 -1.01 6.26
C ILE A 233 8.83 -0.87 4.77
N VAL A 234 10.04 -0.53 4.38
CA VAL A 234 10.49 -0.42 2.99
C VAL A 234 11.54 -1.51 2.74
N LEU A 235 11.28 -2.36 1.78
CA LEU A 235 12.11 -3.52 1.44
C LEU A 235 12.68 -3.33 0.03
N PRO A 236 13.89 -2.76 -0.11
CA PRO A 236 14.55 -2.66 -1.41
C PRO A 236 15.02 -4.03 -1.87
N TYR A 237 14.88 -4.31 -3.17
CA TYR A 237 15.38 -5.54 -3.78
C TYR A 237 15.73 -5.34 -5.26
N ALA A 238 16.58 -6.22 -5.80
CA ALA A 238 17.00 -6.15 -7.18
C ALA A 238 15.83 -6.51 -8.12
N GLU A 239 15.70 -5.81 -9.24
CA GLU A 239 14.70 -6.09 -10.27
C GLU A 239 14.74 -7.56 -10.74
N THR A 240 15.93 -8.13 -10.81
CA THR A 240 16.18 -9.51 -11.26
C THR A 240 15.76 -10.58 -10.26
N THR A 241 15.38 -10.19 -9.04
CA THR A 241 15.06 -11.12 -7.95
C THR A 241 13.64 -10.93 -7.49
N PRO A 242 12.77 -11.95 -7.54
CA PRO A 242 11.44 -11.83 -6.97
C PRO A 242 11.50 -11.73 -5.44
N LEU A 243 10.70 -10.83 -4.88
CA LEU A 243 10.47 -10.72 -3.43
C LEU A 243 9.01 -11.03 -3.11
N SER A 244 8.78 -12.06 -2.29
CA SER A 244 7.47 -12.38 -1.76
C SER A 244 7.16 -11.50 -0.55
N LEU A 245 5.95 -10.94 -0.49
CA LEU A 245 5.41 -10.23 0.66
C LEU A 245 3.93 -10.53 0.76
N ASN A 246 3.51 -11.22 1.83
CA ASN A 246 2.13 -11.68 1.99
C ASN A 246 1.70 -11.74 3.46
N LYS A 247 0.39 -11.87 3.66
CA LYS A 247 -0.18 -12.28 4.94
C LYS A 247 0.17 -13.75 5.21
N GLY A 248 0.50 -14.07 6.43
CA GLY A 248 0.86 -15.42 6.87
C GLY A 248 0.59 -15.63 8.36
N TRP A 249 1.23 -16.63 8.91
CA TRP A 249 1.08 -17.01 10.31
C TRP A 249 2.45 -17.25 10.96
N PHE A 250 2.60 -16.77 12.16
CA PHE A 250 3.74 -17.07 13.02
C PHE A 250 3.39 -18.19 13.99
N VAL A 251 4.23 -19.23 14.02
CA VAL A 251 4.11 -20.37 14.92
C VAL A 251 5.30 -20.33 15.89
N PRO A 252 5.07 -20.04 17.18
CA PRO A 252 6.17 -19.84 18.15
C PRO A 252 7.03 -21.08 18.36
N LYS A 253 6.47 -22.25 18.17
CA LYS A 253 7.13 -23.55 18.42
C LYS A 253 6.63 -24.58 17.43
N TYR A 254 7.54 -25.40 16.89
CA TYR A 254 7.19 -26.50 16.02
C TYR A 254 6.13 -27.42 16.67
N GLY A 255 5.14 -27.82 15.91
CA GLY A 255 4.01 -28.62 16.40
C GLY A 255 3.02 -27.86 17.29
N SER A 256 3.23 -26.55 17.51
CA SER A 256 2.29 -25.74 18.26
C SER A 256 1.00 -25.51 17.45
N ARG A 257 -0.15 -25.74 18.07
CA ARG A 257 -1.44 -25.30 17.52
C ARG A 257 -1.68 -23.80 17.65
N ARG A 258 -0.84 -23.09 18.40
CA ARG A 258 -0.89 -21.64 18.52
C ARG A 258 -0.34 -20.99 17.26
N ARG A 259 -1.20 -20.26 16.57
CA ARG A 259 -0.84 -19.46 15.39
C ARG A 259 -1.12 -18.00 15.72
N THR A 260 -0.18 -17.13 15.34
CA THR A 260 -0.35 -15.67 15.46
C THR A 260 -0.28 -15.09 14.06
N GLU A 261 -1.14 -14.16 13.78
CA GLU A 261 -1.15 -13.47 12.48
C GLU A 261 0.18 -12.77 12.22
N ALA A 262 0.66 -12.86 10.99
CA ALA A 262 1.93 -12.28 10.58
C ALA A 262 1.85 -11.73 9.15
N ILE A 263 2.71 -10.77 8.85
CA ILE A 263 3.06 -10.37 7.50
C ILE A 263 4.45 -10.94 7.26
N VAL A 264 4.57 -11.76 6.23
CA VAL A 264 5.77 -12.55 5.95
C VAL A 264 6.36 -12.12 4.62
N PHE A 265 7.67 -11.95 4.58
CA PHE A 265 8.41 -11.58 3.37
C PHE A 265 9.75 -12.29 3.33
N ASP A 266 10.26 -12.47 2.12
CA ASP A 266 11.56 -13.08 1.92
C ASP A 266 12.65 -12.26 2.62
N HIS A 267 13.53 -12.94 3.35
CA HIS A 267 14.74 -12.31 3.86
C HIS A 267 15.71 -12.05 2.71
N ILE A 268 16.10 -10.80 2.57
CA ILE A 268 17.05 -10.38 1.55
C ILE A 268 18.43 -10.42 2.19
N SER A 269 19.26 -11.32 1.70
CA SER A 269 20.65 -11.36 2.10
C SER A 269 21.44 -10.28 1.38
N THR A 270 22.07 -9.43 2.16
CA THR A 270 23.00 -8.41 1.63
C THR A 270 24.41 -8.95 1.46
N GLY A 271 24.64 -10.21 1.80
CA GLY A 271 25.97 -10.77 1.92
C GLY A 271 26.83 -9.98 2.92
N ARG A 272 28.10 -9.77 2.62
CA ARG A 272 29.02 -8.97 3.46
C ARG A 272 28.92 -7.47 3.19
N ARG A 273 28.04 -7.02 2.31
CA ARG A 273 27.96 -5.59 1.92
C ARG A 273 26.97 -4.84 2.79
N SER A 274 27.27 -3.57 3.02
CA SER A 274 26.44 -2.69 3.82
C SER A 274 25.13 -2.35 3.10
N GLN A 275 24.11 -1.98 3.85
CA GLN A 275 22.83 -1.51 3.31
C GLN A 275 22.99 -0.33 2.35
N LYS A 276 24.05 0.49 2.52
CA LYS A 276 24.37 1.61 1.63
C LYS A 276 24.71 1.14 0.21
N THR A 277 25.45 0.05 0.06
CA THR A 277 25.76 -0.54 -1.24
C THR A 277 24.52 -1.10 -1.94
N LEU A 278 23.49 -1.48 -1.16
CA LEU A 278 22.17 -1.82 -1.63
C LEU A 278 21.51 -0.71 -2.43
N TRP A 279 21.59 0.49 -1.92
CA TRP A 279 20.99 1.65 -2.55
C TRP A 279 21.73 2.07 -3.82
N GLU A 280 23.04 1.81 -3.88
CA GLU A 280 23.88 2.15 -5.02
C GLU A 280 23.72 1.19 -6.20
N ASP A 281 23.81 -0.13 -5.97
CA ASP A 281 23.56 -1.17 -6.99
C ASP A 281 23.07 -2.47 -6.34
N PRO A 282 21.78 -2.68 -6.27
CA PRO A 282 21.22 -3.87 -5.64
C PRO A 282 21.43 -5.16 -6.43
N ARG A 283 21.64 -5.09 -7.76
CA ARG A 283 21.54 -6.25 -8.66
C ARG A 283 22.37 -7.49 -8.32
N PRO A 284 23.61 -7.40 -7.88
CA PRO A 284 24.39 -8.62 -7.62
C PRO A 284 24.13 -9.27 -6.27
N PHE A 285 23.33 -8.64 -5.36
CA PHE A 285 23.40 -8.96 -3.94
C PHE A 285 22.09 -9.33 -3.26
N PHE A 286 20.98 -9.30 -4.00
CA PHE A 286 19.66 -9.35 -3.40
C PHE A 286 18.82 -10.48 -3.94
N GLY A 287 19.13 -11.64 -3.41
CA GLY A 287 18.31 -12.82 -3.54
C GLY A 287 17.73 -13.24 -2.20
N ALA A 288 16.57 -13.86 -2.23
CA ALA A 288 16.05 -14.59 -1.10
C ALA A 288 17.04 -15.70 -0.72
N ASP A 289 17.48 -15.72 0.53
CA ASP A 289 18.41 -16.75 1.04
C ASP A 289 17.70 -18.02 1.52
N GLY A 290 16.39 -18.12 1.24
CA GLY A 290 15.54 -19.24 1.67
C GLY A 290 15.09 -19.13 3.12
N THR A 291 15.33 -17.97 3.76
CA THR A 291 14.75 -17.62 5.05
C THR A 291 13.72 -16.50 4.86
N TYR A 292 12.99 -16.17 5.91
CA TYR A 292 11.98 -15.13 5.86
C TYR A 292 12.10 -14.20 7.05
N ASP A 293 11.69 -13.00 6.86
CA ASP A 293 11.38 -12.07 7.92
C ASP A 293 9.87 -12.01 8.13
N ALA A 294 9.44 -11.60 9.30
CA ALA A 294 8.02 -11.43 9.56
C ALA A 294 7.75 -10.27 10.52
N LEU A 295 6.63 -9.60 10.28
CA LEU A 295 5.98 -8.78 11.29
C LEU A 295 4.92 -9.65 11.97
N VAL A 296 5.08 -9.88 13.26
CA VAL A 296 4.17 -10.72 14.06
C VAL A 296 3.21 -9.84 14.82
N PHE A 297 1.91 -10.13 14.71
CA PHE A 297 0.89 -9.38 15.42
C PHE A 297 0.89 -9.70 16.91
N LEU A 298 0.96 -8.66 17.73
CA LEU A 298 0.95 -8.77 19.19
C LEU A 298 -0.45 -8.50 19.75
N ARG A 299 -0.77 -9.12 20.89
CA ARG A 299 -2.07 -8.95 21.56
C ARG A 299 -2.45 -7.48 21.89
N ARG A 300 -1.47 -6.57 21.88
CA ARG A 300 -1.68 -5.14 22.13
C ARG A 300 -2.09 -4.36 20.86
N GLY A 301 -2.28 -5.06 19.73
CA GLY A 301 -2.60 -4.43 18.46
C GLY A 301 -1.38 -3.76 17.81
N LEU A 302 -0.19 -4.30 18.03
CA LEU A 302 1.08 -3.82 17.49
C LEU A 302 1.80 -4.94 16.74
N TRP A 303 2.77 -4.58 15.93
CA TRP A 303 3.57 -5.52 15.15
C TRP A 303 5.01 -5.56 15.63
N GLU A 304 5.58 -6.73 15.72
CA GLU A 304 6.98 -6.94 16.10
C GLU A 304 7.74 -7.60 14.97
N GLY A 305 8.87 -7.00 14.57
CA GLY A 305 9.76 -7.56 13.57
C GLY A 305 10.51 -8.80 14.06
N ARG A 306 10.53 -9.84 13.26
CA ARG A 306 11.32 -11.07 13.46
C ARG A 306 12.17 -11.30 12.21
N LYS A 307 13.50 -11.42 12.36
CA LYS A 307 14.45 -11.54 11.27
C LYS A 307 15.06 -12.93 11.20
N GLY A 308 15.42 -13.34 9.98
CA GLY A 308 16.18 -14.57 9.74
C GLY A 308 15.46 -15.83 10.18
N ILE A 309 14.14 -15.82 10.16
CA ILE A 309 13.34 -16.97 10.58
C ILE A 309 13.32 -17.96 9.43
N LEU A 310 13.80 -19.16 9.70
CA LEU A 310 13.63 -20.28 8.79
C LEU A 310 12.17 -20.63 8.70
N VAL A 311 11.57 -20.20 7.63
CA VAL A 311 10.17 -20.32 7.35
C VAL A 311 9.61 -21.65 7.58
N TYR A 312 10.29 -22.50 7.12
CA TYR A 312 9.78 -23.80 7.01
C TYR A 312 9.45 -24.40 8.31
N ARG A 313 9.76 -23.76 9.41
CA ARG A 313 9.92 -24.78 10.24
C ARG A 313 9.53 -24.68 11.61
N ARG A 314 9.69 -23.61 12.08
CA ARG A 314 9.42 -23.54 13.49
C ARG A 314 8.54 -22.34 13.84
N ASN A 315 8.64 -21.27 13.05
CA ASN A 315 8.13 -20.01 13.52
C ASN A 315 7.21 -19.25 12.56
N VAL A 316 7.37 -19.44 11.23
CA VAL A 316 6.56 -18.73 10.23
C VAL A 316 6.05 -19.68 9.17
N ILE A 317 4.79 -19.60 8.89
CA ILE A 317 4.14 -20.27 7.75
C ILE A 317 3.77 -19.15 6.79
N PRO A 318 4.52 -18.98 5.68
CA PRO A 318 4.27 -17.90 4.74
C PRO A 318 2.94 -18.07 4.04
N TYR A 319 2.54 -19.30 3.87
CA TYR A 319 1.27 -19.80 3.42
C TYR A 319 1.39 -21.26 3.07
N ALA A 320 0.50 -22.06 3.53
CA ALA A 320 -0.22 -23.13 2.88
C ALA A 320 -1.04 -23.89 3.89
N PRO A 321 -2.30 -24.08 3.67
CA PRO A 321 -3.07 -25.12 4.35
C PRO A 321 -2.48 -26.51 4.06
N GLU A 322 -1.66 -26.64 3.01
CA GLU A 322 -1.08 -27.89 2.51
C GLU A 322 0.30 -28.25 3.10
N ILE A 323 0.93 -27.35 3.86
CA ILE A 323 2.28 -27.58 4.43
C ILE A 323 2.22 -28.11 5.87
N GLU A 324 1.17 -28.81 6.24
CA GLU A 324 1.11 -29.44 7.57
C GLU A 324 2.12 -30.58 7.77
N HIS A 325 2.81 -31.03 6.70
CA HIS A 325 3.71 -32.21 6.73
C HIS A 325 5.14 -31.94 6.29
N TYR A 326 5.75 -30.86 6.78
CA TYR A 326 7.15 -30.62 6.47
C TYR A 326 8.11 -31.55 7.20
N ASP A 327 8.80 -32.38 6.42
CA ASP A 327 9.94 -33.15 6.91
C ASP A 327 11.17 -32.25 7.13
N PRO A 328 11.68 -32.16 8.36
CA PRO A 328 12.89 -31.42 8.66
C PRO A 328 14.12 -31.76 7.80
N LYS A 329 14.17 -32.99 7.25
CA LYS A 329 15.26 -33.45 6.39
C LYS A 329 15.19 -32.84 4.98
N VAL A 330 13.97 -32.71 4.42
CA VAL A 330 13.76 -32.10 3.08
C VAL A 330 14.27 -30.67 3.05
N ILE A 331 14.05 -29.99 4.10
CA ILE A 331 14.40 -28.59 4.20
C ILE A 331 15.87 -28.35 4.50
N ARG A 332 16.50 -29.21 5.26
CA ARG A 332 17.93 -29.16 5.40
C ARG A 332 18.61 -29.32 4.03
N ARG A 333 18.08 -30.21 3.18
CA ARG A 333 18.53 -30.37 1.79
C ARG A 333 18.30 -29.13 0.94
N GLN A 334 17.11 -28.57 0.97
CA GLN A 334 16.79 -27.35 0.22
C GLN A 334 17.65 -26.16 0.64
N ARG A 335 17.88 -26.02 1.95
CA ARG A 335 18.80 -25.01 2.47
C ARG A 335 20.23 -25.22 1.98
N GLN A 336 20.74 -26.46 2.04
CA GLN A 336 22.06 -26.78 1.53
C GLN A 336 22.18 -26.50 0.03
N GLN A 337 21.14 -26.83 -0.75
CA GLN A 337 21.09 -26.52 -2.17
C GLN A 337 21.04 -25.01 -2.45
N ALA A 338 20.28 -24.26 -1.68
CA ALA A 338 20.24 -22.79 -1.79
C ALA A 338 21.61 -22.19 -1.45
N PHE A 339 22.26 -22.64 -0.38
CA PHE A 339 23.62 -22.22 -0.02
C PHE A 339 24.66 -22.61 -1.07
N GLN A 340 24.55 -23.80 -1.67
CA GLN A 340 25.45 -24.23 -2.75
C GLN A 340 25.27 -23.36 -4.00
N LYS A 341 24.02 -23.03 -4.38
CA LYS A 341 23.75 -22.10 -5.47
C LYS A 341 24.32 -20.70 -5.20
N LEU A 342 24.13 -20.18 -4.00
CA LEU A 342 24.68 -18.87 -3.62
C LEU A 342 26.22 -18.86 -3.71
N ARG A 343 26.89 -19.96 -3.30
CA ARG A 343 28.35 -20.12 -3.46
C ARG A 343 28.78 -20.18 -4.94
N GLN A 344 28.01 -20.82 -5.82
CA GLN A 344 28.28 -20.85 -7.26
C GLN A 344 28.23 -19.45 -7.89
N TYR A 345 27.44 -18.53 -7.31
CA TYR A 345 27.39 -17.13 -7.72
C TYR A 345 28.42 -16.24 -6.99
N GLY A 346 29.42 -16.84 -6.32
CA GLY A 346 30.47 -16.09 -5.62
C GLY A 346 30.01 -15.43 -4.31
N LEU A 347 28.84 -15.76 -3.82
CA LEU A 347 28.28 -15.26 -2.58
C LEU A 347 28.65 -16.21 -1.43
N SER A 348 29.69 -15.86 -0.66
CA SER A 348 30.03 -16.56 0.58
C SER A 348 29.45 -15.81 1.77
N TYR A 349 28.80 -16.54 2.67
CA TYR A 349 28.37 -16.05 3.98
C TYR A 349 29.51 -15.92 4.95
#